data_a6aaeab583f3a84975aa347052074c0f
#
_entry.id   a6aaeab583f3a84975aa347052074c0f
#
_cell.length_a   1.000
_cell.length_b   1.000
_cell.length_c   1.000
_cell.angle_alpha   90.00
_cell.angle_beta   90.00
_cell.angle_gamma   90.00
#
_symmetry.space_group_name_H-M   'P 1'
#
loop_
_entity.id
_entity.type
_entity.pdbx_description
1 polymer ?
#
loop_
_entity_poly.entity_id
_entity_poly.type
_entity_poly.pdbx_seq_one_letter_code
_entity_poly.pdbx_strand_id
1 'polypeptide(L)'
;DLERSGLFRIIPDNSYIQELKSINEQPNFTDWKAINAHALVQSAISEVNMQNLKVEMRLWDVYAENQMKGQSFTTTKDNWRRIAHVIADAIYERLTGEKGYFDTRIVYVSENGPATRRVKRLAIMDQDGENHKFLTSGASLVLTPRFSPNLQKITYMSYSGTIPKVYLLDIETGQQNLIGNFPGMTFAPVFSPDSQKLLLSYANDGKTNIYEMDLRTYKAKRITNSNAIDTSPSYSPDGKQIVFNSDRGGCLLYTS
;
A
#
# COMPACT_ATOMS: atom_id res chain seq x y z
N ASP A 1 4.60 9.54 12.33
CA ASP A 1 4.54 9.63 10.86
C ASP A 1 5.47 10.72 10.32
N LEU A 2 5.20 11.99 10.56
CA LEU A 2 5.97 13.09 9.98
C LEU A 2 7.47 13.00 10.31
N GLU A 3 7.82 12.79 11.57
CA GLU A 3 9.23 12.64 11.99
C GLU A 3 9.92 11.47 11.29
N ARG A 4 9.22 10.34 11.14
CA ARG A 4 9.74 9.14 10.49
C ARG A 4 10.03 9.33 8.98
N SER A 5 9.41 10.33 8.35
CA SER A 5 9.74 10.68 6.96
C SER A 5 11.16 11.23 6.79
N GLY A 6 11.79 11.67 7.87
CA GLY A 6 13.11 12.29 7.87
C GLY A 6 13.13 13.75 7.37
N LEU A 7 11.97 14.27 6.94
CA LEU A 7 11.87 15.64 6.42
C LEU A 7 11.47 16.67 7.49
N PHE A 8 10.89 16.19 8.60
CA PHE A 8 10.37 17.06 9.66
C PHE A 8 11.06 16.76 10.98
N ARG A 9 11.44 17.83 11.68
CA ARG A 9 11.90 17.77 13.06
C ARG A 9 10.78 18.25 13.97
N ILE A 10 10.30 17.37 14.83
CA ILE A 10 9.28 17.72 15.82
C ILE A 10 9.92 18.50 16.98
N ILE A 11 9.34 19.64 17.32
CA ILE A 11 9.75 20.41 18.50
C ILE A 11 9.10 19.77 19.72
N PRO A 12 9.86 19.42 20.76
CA PRO A 12 9.30 18.76 21.94
C PRO A 12 8.37 19.70 22.73
N ASP A 13 7.33 19.13 23.31
CA ASP A 13 6.25 19.86 24.00
C ASP A 13 6.76 20.77 25.13
N ASN A 14 7.83 20.35 25.82
CA ASN A 14 8.44 21.14 26.89
C ASN A 14 9.11 22.44 26.41
N SER A 15 9.22 22.64 25.10
CA SER A 15 9.74 23.86 24.48
C SER A 15 8.63 24.85 24.12
N TYR A 16 7.36 24.47 24.26
CA TYR A 16 6.24 25.34 23.89
C TYR A 16 6.09 26.49 24.88
N ILE A 17 5.97 27.69 24.35
CA ILE A 17 5.75 28.92 25.14
C ILE A 17 4.25 29.17 25.34
N GLN A 18 3.45 28.89 24.27
CA GLN A 18 2.00 28.99 24.31
C GLN A 18 1.36 27.61 24.40
N GLU A 19 0.40 27.44 25.29
CA GLU A 19 -0.52 26.30 25.33
C GLU A 19 -1.85 26.71 24.70
N LEU A 20 -2.20 26.06 23.56
CA LEU A 20 -3.46 26.30 22.87
C LEU A 20 -4.58 25.44 23.47
N LYS A 21 -5.63 26.07 24.00
CA LYS A 21 -6.74 25.41 24.71
C LYS A 21 -7.90 25.03 23.79
N SER A 22 -7.99 25.59 22.61
CA SER A 22 -9.07 25.38 21.66
C SER A 22 -8.56 25.36 20.22
N ILE A 23 -9.14 24.54 19.37
CA ILE A 23 -8.87 24.55 17.92
C ILE A 23 -9.24 25.90 17.26
N ASN A 24 -10.14 26.66 17.89
CA ASN A 24 -10.57 27.98 17.40
C ASN A 24 -9.70 29.12 17.90
N GLU A 25 -8.79 28.87 18.82
CA GLU A 25 -7.85 29.87 19.31
C GLU A 25 -6.80 30.16 18.24
N GLN A 26 -6.59 31.42 17.95
CA GLN A 26 -5.54 31.84 17.03
C GLN A 26 -4.19 31.78 17.74
N PRO A 27 -3.19 31.15 17.11
CA PRO A 27 -1.85 31.06 17.67
C PRO A 27 -1.20 32.41 17.83
N ASN A 28 -0.47 32.61 18.93
CA ASN A 28 0.46 33.72 19.05
C ASN A 28 1.75 33.39 18.29
N PHE A 29 1.82 33.79 17.04
CA PHE A 29 2.95 33.43 16.15
C PHE A 29 4.31 33.92 16.67
N THR A 30 4.37 34.95 17.50
CA THR A 30 5.63 35.39 18.11
C THR A 30 6.25 34.32 18.99
N ASP A 31 5.45 33.63 19.79
CA ASP A 31 5.92 32.55 20.68
C ASP A 31 6.43 31.34 19.88
N TRP A 32 5.74 31.01 18.79
CA TRP A 32 6.14 29.91 17.93
C TRP A 32 7.38 30.22 17.08
N LYS A 33 7.54 31.47 16.64
CA LYS A 33 8.78 31.94 16.00
C LYS A 33 9.98 31.90 16.94
N ALA A 34 9.80 32.22 18.22
CA ALA A 34 10.86 32.21 19.21
C ALA A 34 11.51 30.83 19.40
N ILE A 35 10.74 29.78 19.21
CA ILE A 35 11.24 28.39 19.24
C ILE A 35 11.59 27.82 17.85
N ASN A 36 11.67 28.66 16.81
CA ASN A 36 11.96 28.30 15.43
C ASN A 36 10.98 27.27 14.82
N ALA A 37 9.70 27.34 15.16
CA ALA A 37 8.67 26.58 14.50
C ALA A 37 8.36 27.19 13.13
N HIS A 38 8.42 26.41 12.06
CA HIS A 38 8.03 26.82 10.71
C HIS A 38 6.55 26.57 10.45
N ALA A 39 6.05 25.43 10.93
CA ALA A 39 4.65 25.04 10.83
C ALA A 39 4.11 24.63 12.20
N LEU A 40 2.84 24.94 12.45
CA LEU A 40 2.13 24.54 13.67
C LEU A 40 0.90 23.72 13.28
N VAL A 41 0.78 22.54 13.87
CA VAL A 41 -0.40 21.68 13.76
C VAL A 41 -1.22 21.80 15.03
N GLN A 42 -2.44 22.27 14.90
CA GLN A 42 -3.41 22.35 15.97
C GLN A 42 -4.50 21.32 15.71
N SER A 43 -4.81 20.48 16.69
CA SER A 43 -5.82 19.44 16.54
C SER A 43 -6.76 19.39 17.73
N ALA A 44 -8.00 18.95 17.47
CA ALA A 44 -8.98 18.68 18.50
C ALA A 44 -9.72 17.37 18.20
N ILE A 45 -10.00 16.61 19.25
CA ILE A 45 -10.77 15.37 19.18
C ILE A 45 -12.01 15.58 20.05
N SER A 46 -13.18 15.31 19.50
CA SER A 46 -14.46 15.35 20.21
C SER A 46 -15.30 14.12 19.93
N GLU A 47 -16.06 13.67 20.91
CA GLU A 47 -17.03 12.58 20.72
C GLU A 47 -18.29 13.12 20.03
N VAL A 48 -18.69 12.51 18.92
CA VAL A 48 -19.97 12.79 18.26
C VAL A 48 -21.08 11.97 18.89
N ASN A 49 -20.76 10.70 19.18
CA ASN A 49 -21.61 9.72 19.89
C ASN A 49 -20.73 8.61 20.46
N MET A 50 -21.37 7.57 21.06
CA MET A 50 -20.65 6.46 21.70
C MET A 50 -19.66 5.72 20.76
N GLN A 51 -19.89 5.74 19.45
CA GLN A 51 -19.10 4.98 18.46
C GLN A 51 -18.20 5.87 17.62
N ASN A 52 -18.52 7.15 17.46
CA ASN A 52 -17.85 8.03 16.50
C ASN A 52 -17.12 9.19 17.19
N LEU A 53 -15.96 9.47 16.64
CA LEU A 53 -15.11 10.62 16.96
C LEU A 53 -15.13 11.61 15.80
N LYS A 54 -15.08 12.90 16.13
CA LYS A 54 -14.75 13.99 15.21
C LYS A 54 -13.33 14.43 15.51
N VAL A 55 -12.49 14.45 14.49
CA VAL A 55 -11.11 14.94 14.57
C VAL A 55 -10.99 16.16 13.67
N GLU A 56 -10.58 17.26 14.22
CA GLU A 56 -10.36 18.52 13.51
C GLU A 56 -8.87 18.85 13.53
N MET A 57 -8.36 19.36 12.41
CA MET A 57 -6.97 19.76 12.26
C MET A 57 -6.86 21.10 11.54
N ARG A 58 -5.99 21.96 12.04
CA ARG A 58 -5.53 23.19 11.38
C ARG A 58 -4.01 23.16 11.27
N LEU A 59 -3.52 23.49 10.10
CA LEU A 59 -2.10 23.68 9.82
C LEU A 59 -1.84 25.14 9.56
N TRP A 60 -0.88 25.71 10.28
CA TRP A 60 -0.51 27.10 10.19
C TRP A 60 0.92 27.26 9.66
N ASP A 61 1.13 28.26 8.81
CA ASP A 61 2.45 28.81 8.52
C ASP A 61 2.76 29.85 9.61
N VAL A 62 3.81 29.56 10.37
CA VAL A 62 4.16 30.41 11.53
C VAL A 62 4.76 31.75 11.08
N TYR A 63 5.52 31.74 9.99
CA TYR A 63 6.17 32.97 9.50
C TYR A 63 5.23 33.83 8.68
N ALA A 64 4.38 33.22 7.84
CA ALA A 64 3.35 33.93 7.07
C ALA A 64 2.11 34.29 7.93
N GLU A 65 2.00 33.78 9.16
CA GLU A 65 0.93 34.03 10.12
C GLU A 65 -0.48 33.72 9.58
N ASN A 66 -0.60 32.68 8.76
CA ASN A 66 -1.85 32.29 8.14
C ASN A 66 -2.12 30.78 8.24
N GLN A 67 -3.39 30.44 8.15
CA GLN A 67 -3.81 29.03 8.08
C GLN A 67 -3.60 28.48 6.66
N MET A 68 -2.74 27.48 6.53
CA MET A 68 -2.46 26.80 5.26
C MET A 68 -3.51 25.76 4.89
N LYS A 69 -4.04 25.05 5.89
CA LYS A 69 -5.03 23.98 5.69
C LYS A 69 -5.89 23.78 6.95
N GLY A 70 -7.16 23.46 6.75
CA GLY A 70 -8.06 23.01 7.81
C GLY A 70 -8.88 21.84 7.31
N GLN A 71 -9.01 20.79 8.12
CA GLN A 71 -9.78 19.59 7.79
C GLN A 71 -10.53 19.06 9.02
N SER A 72 -11.65 18.40 8.77
CA SER A 72 -12.44 17.73 9.79
C SER A 72 -12.84 16.36 9.29
N PHE A 73 -12.70 15.36 10.15
CA PHE A 73 -13.01 13.97 9.86
C PHE A 73 -13.97 13.43 10.90
N THR A 74 -14.91 12.59 10.47
CA THR A 74 -15.73 11.80 11.38
C THR A 74 -15.41 10.33 11.14
N THR A 75 -15.10 9.60 12.20
CA THR A 75 -14.67 8.20 12.11
C THR A 75 -15.12 7.42 13.33
N THR A 76 -15.07 6.08 13.25
CA THR A 76 -15.27 5.24 14.43
C THR A 76 -14.07 5.31 15.36
N LYS A 77 -14.28 5.03 16.67
CA LYS A 77 -13.20 5.04 17.67
C LYS A 77 -12.04 4.10 17.28
N ASP A 78 -12.33 2.99 16.61
CA ASP A 78 -11.31 2.00 16.22
C ASP A 78 -10.42 2.45 15.05
N ASN A 79 -10.87 3.45 14.26
CA ASN A 79 -10.16 3.93 13.07
C ASN A 79 -9.25 5.16 13.34
N TRP A 80 -9.00 5.52 14.60
CA TRP A 80 -8.25 6.73 14.95
C TRP A 80 -6.84 6.75 14.33
N ARG A 81 -6.16 5.59 14.23
CA ARG A 81 -4.83 5.50 13.59
C ARG A 81 -4.86 5.89 12.13
N ARG A 82 -5.85 5.37 11.40
CA ARG A 82 -6.01 5.71 9.98
C ARG A 82 -6.23 7.20 9.78
N ILE A 83 -7.03 7.84 10.64
CA ILE A 83 -7.22 9.30 10.57
C ILE A 83 -5.90 10.03 10.86
N ALA A 84 -5.09 9.56 11.80
CA ALA A 84 -3.78 10.13 12.06
C ALA A 84 -2.86 10.05 10.83
N HIS A 85 -2.86 8.93 10.11
CA HIS A 85 -2.12 8.76 8.84
C HIS A 85 -2.65 9.69 7.75
N VAL A 86 -3.97 9.80 7.57
CA VAL A 86 -4.60 10.71 6.59
C VAL A 86 -4.27 12.17 6.89
N ILE A 87 -4.24 12.56 8.17
CA ILE A 87 -3.83 13.91 8.60
C ILE A 87 -2.34 14.12 8.28
N ALA A 88 -1.49 13.16 8.58
CA ALA A 88 -0.07 13.22 8.26
C ALA A 88 0.18 13.35 6.75
N ASP A 89 -0.56 12.61 5.92
CA ASP A 89 -0.53 12.76 4.46
C ASP A 89 -0.93 14.16 4.01
N ALA A 90 -2.00 14.71 4.60
CA ALA A 90 -2.49 16.04 4.27
C ALA A 90 -1.50 17.16 4.64
N ILE A 91 -0.77 17.00 5.76
CA ILE A 91 0.29 17.92 6.20
C ILE A 91 1.51 17.77 5.29
N TYR A 92 1.93 16.53 5.03
CA TYR A 92 3.07 16.21 4.17
C TYR A 92 2.89 16.85 2.78
N GLU A 93 1.76 16.56 2.13
CA GLU A 93 1.43 17.11 0.81
C GLU A 93 1.42 18.64 0.81
N ARG A 94 0.85 19.26 1.85
CA ARG A 94 0.77 20.72 1.93
C ARG A 94 2.14 21.39 2.10
N LEU A 95 3.07 20.74 2.83
CA LEU A 95 4.39 21.29 3.11
C LEU A 95 5.45 20.95 2.05
N THR A 96 5.33 19.80 1.38
CA THR A 96 6.31 19.33 0.40
C THR A 96 5.87 19.50 -1.05
N GLY A 97 4.57 19.57 -1.30
CA GLY A 97 3.97 19.52 -2.64
C GLY A 97 3.86 18.10 -3.20
N GLU A 98 4.33 17.09 -2.50
CA GLU A 98 4.27 15.68 -2.91
C GLU A 98 3.17 14.93 -2.16
N LYS A 99 2.55 13.96 -2.82
CA LYS A 99 1.51 13.14 -2.20
C LYS A 99 2.05 12.37 -1.00
N GLY A 100 1.33 12.40 0.12
CA GLY A 100 1.64 11.61 1.31
C GLY A 100 1.49 10.10 1.08
N TYR A 101 2.13 9.30 1.93
CA TYR A 101 2.17 7.84 1.84
C TYR A 101 1.90 7.15 3.20
N PHE A 102 1.49 7.89 4.22
CA PHE A 102 1.33 7.33 5.57
C PHE A 102 0.07 6.46 5.69
N ASP A 103 -1.04 6.80 4.98
CA ASP A 103 -2.23 5.92 4.90
C ASP A 103 -2.03 4.81 3.85
N THR A 104 -0.92 4.08 3.96
CA THR A 104 -0.61 2.92 3.12
C THR A 104 -0.41 1.66 3.95
N ARG A 105 -0.51 0.52 3.30
CA ARG A 105 -0.35 -0.80 3.94
C ARG A 105 0.68 -1.63 3.20
N ILE A 106 1.34 -2.52 3.94
CA ILE A 106 2.32 -3.47 3.42
C ILE A 106 1.70 -4.86 3.47
N VAL A 107 1.66 -5.55 2.33
CA VAL A 107 1.38 -6.98 2.26
C VAL A 107 2.69 -7.74 2.09
N TYR A 108 2.88 -8.80 2.87
CA TYR A 108 4.13 -9.57 2.85
C TYR A 108 3.89 -11.03 3.23
N VAL A 109 4.90 -11.85 3.01
CA VAL A 109 4.92 -13.24 3.48
C VAL A 109 5.66 -13.29 4.80
N SER A 110 4.94 -13.57 5.88
CA SER A 110 5.51 -13.85 7.19
C SER A 110 5.96 -15.31 7.24
N GLU A 111 7.19 -15.55 7.66
CA GLU A 111 7.77 -16.86 7.79
C GLU A 111 8.14 -17.15 9.25
N ASN A 112 7.63 -18.23 9.80
CA ASN A 112 7.84 -18.61 11.19
C ASN A 112 8.18 -20.11 11.30
N GLY A 113 8.78 -20.50 12.44
CA GLY A 113 9.12 -21.87 12.77
C GLY A 113 10.58 -22.23 12.49
N PRO A 114 11.02 -23.42 12.88
CA PRO A 114 12.39 -23.89 12.68
C PRO A 114 12.71 -24.07 11.21
N ALA A 115 13.97 -24.01 10.83
CA ALA A 115 14.45 -24.10 9.44
C ALA A 115 13.91 -25.31 8.68
N THR A 116 13.70 -26.43 9.39
CA THR A 116 13.20 -27.70 8.84
C THR A 116 11.67 -27.74 8.66
N ARG A 117 10.93 -26.79 9.27
CA ARG A 117 9.45 -26.76 9.24
C ARG A 117 8.93 -25.31 9.26
N ARG A 118 9.30 -24.55 8.24
CA ARG A 118 8.84 -23.17 8.07
C ARG A 118 7.37 -23.11 7.65
N VAL A 119 6.61 -22.24 8.33
CA VAL A 119 5.22 -21.93 7.97
C VAL A 119 5.21 -20.53 7.38
N LYS A 120 4.72 -20.41 6.15
CA LYS A 120 4.57 -19.13 5.45
C LYS A 120 3.11 -18.71 5.42
N ARG A 121 2.86 -17.47 5.83
CA ARG A 121 1.51 -16.88 5.86
C ARG A 121 1.51 -15.56 5.14
N LEU A 122 0.46 -15.30 4.38
CA LEU A 122 0.19 -13.95 3.91
C LEU A 122 -0.20 -13.08 5.10
N ALA A 123 0.42 -11.93 5.23
CA ALA A 123 0.18 -10.97 6.30
C ALA A 123 0.06 -9.55 5.73
N ILE A 124 -0.65 -8.70 6.46
CA ILE A 124 -0.79 -7.29 6.17
C ILE A 124 -0.53 -6.48 7.44
N MET A 125 0.02 -5.28 7.29
CA MET A 125 0.22 -4.31 8.36
C MET A 125 0.17 -2.90 7.80
N ASP A 126 0.00 -1.90 8.65
CA ASP A 126 0.20 -0.50 8.28
C ASP A 126 1.69 -0.26 7.98
N GLN A 127 1.98 0.81 7.27
CA GLN A 127 3.37 1.10 6.84
C GLN A 127 4.31 1.35 8.04
N ASP A 128 3.78 1.59 9.24
CA ASP A 128 4.53 1.78 10.49
C ASP A 128 4.73 0.47 11.29
N GLY A 129 4.24 -0.66 10.77
CA GLY A 129 4.35 -1.98 11.39
C GLY A 129 3.19 -2.36 12.30
N GLU A 130 2.29 -1.43 12.58
CA GLU A 130 1.11 -1.67 13.42
C GLU A 130 -0.03 -2.37 12.64
N ASN A 131 -1.11 -2.72 13.36
CA ASN A 131 -2.28 -3.40 12.80
C ASN A 131 -1.95 -4.68 12.02
N HIS A 132 -0.87 -5.37 12.44
CA HIS A 132 -0.48 -6.64 11.84
C HIS A 132 -1.57 -7.69 11.98
N LYS A 133 -1.92 -8.33 10.87
CA LYS A 133 -2.80 -9.50 10.87
C LYS A 133 -2.44 -10.51 9.78
N PHE A 134 -2.64 -11.79 10.06
CA PHE A 134 -2.52 -12.84 9.06
C PHE A 134 -3.77 -12.90 8.18
N LEU A 135 -3.57 -13.02 6.87
CA LEU A 135 -4.62 -13.17 5.86
C LEU A 135 -4.83 -14.64 5.45
N THR A 136 -3.86 -15.51 5.77
CA THR A 136 -3.94 -16.95 5.52
C THR A 136 -3.52 -17.75 6.75
N SER A 137 -4.01 -18.98 6.86
CA SER A 137 -3.72 -19.87 7.99
C SER A 137 -2.30 -20.44 8.04
N GLY A 138 -1.61 -20.48 6.88
CA GLY A 138 -0.31 -21.16 6.73
C GLY A 138 -0.42 -22.66 6.41
N ALA A 139 -1.61 -23.17 6.11
CA ALA A 139 -1.80 -24.55 5.69
C ALA A 139 -1.18 -24.84 4.29
N SER A 140 -1.01 -23.82 3.49
CA SER A 140 -0.39 -23.89 2.16
C SER A 140 0.75 -22.90 2.04
N LEU A 141 1.78 -23.22 1.26
CA LEU A 141 2.85 -22.30 0.92
C LEU A 141 2.27 -21.12 0.13
N VAL A 142 2.52 -19.90 0.57
CA VAL A 142 2.11 -18.66 -0.11
C VAL A 142 3.33 -17.86 -0.55
N LEU A 143 3.25 -17.24 -1.73
CA LEU A 143 4.37 -16.49 -2.33
C LEU A 143 3.86 -15.27 -3.09
N THR A 144 4.75 -14.30 -3.28
CA THR A 144 4.63 -13.17 -4.21
C THR A 144 3.31 -12.39 -4.13
N PRO A 145 2.93 -11.87 -2.95
CA PRO A 145 1.74 -11.03 -2.85
C PRO A 145 1.93 -9.71 -3.60
N ARG A 146 0.85 -9.22 -4.22
CA ARG A 146 0.80 -7.92 -4.90
C ARG A 146 -0.52 -7.23 -4.61
N PHE A 147 -0.45 -5.97 -4.21
CA PHE A 147 -1.63 -5.11 -4.11
C PHE A 147 -2.16 -4.70 -5.48
N SER A 148 -3.46 -4.59 -5.56
CA SER A 148 -4.13 -3.85 -6.62
C SER A 148 -3.96 -2.34 -6.39
N PRO A 149 -3.60 -1.55 -7.41
CA PRO A 149 -3.43 -0.10 -7.27
C PRO A 149 -4.68 0.64 -6.81
N ASN A 150 -5.87 0.24 -7.26
CA ASN A 150 -7.12 0.98 -7.04
C ASN A 150 -8.18 0.22 -6.24
N LEU A 151 -7.95 -1.07 -5.98
CA LEU A 151 -8.91 -1.93 -5.28
C LEU A 151 -8.26 -2.50 -4.02
N GLN A 152 -9.06 -2.76 -3.01
CA GLN A 152 -8.59 -3.41 -1.78
C GLN A 152 -8.40 -4.93 -1.97
N LYS A 153 -7.68 -5.30 -3.01
CA LYS A 153 -7.44 -6.68 -3.39
C LYS A 153 -5.96 -7.00 -3.45
N ILE A 154 -5.64 -8.25 -3.18
CA ILE A 154 -4.28 -8.80 -3.24
C ILE A 154 -4.31 -10.02 -4.14
N THR A 155 -3.39 -10.08 -5.11
CA THR A 155 -3.07 -11.36 -5.76
C THR A 155 -1.90 -12.02 -5.04
N TYR A 156 -1.93 -13.34 -4.97
CA TYR A 156 -0.82 -14.13 -4.45
C TYR A 156 -0.83 -15.53 -5.06
N MET A 157 0.30 -16.19 -4.99
CA MET A 157 0.42 -17.59 -5.38
C MET A 157 0.29 -18.48 -4.15
N SER A 158 -0.40 -19.60 -4.27
CA SER A 158 -0.47 -20.63 -3.24
C SER A 158 -0.29 -22.02 -3.80
N TYR A 159 0.50 -22.83 -3.11
CA TYR A 159 0.70 -24.25 -3.39
C TYR A 159 -0.22 -25.07 -2.48
N SER A 160 -1.42 -25.37 -2.95
CA SER A 160 -2.31 -26.36 -2.33
C SER A 160 -2.16 -27.72 -3.02
N GLY A 161 -0.91 -28.21 -3.12
CA GLY A 161 -0.49 -29.39 -3.87
C GLY A 161 0.82 -29.13 -4.60
N THR A 162 1.05 -29.78 -5.74
CA THR A 162 2.30 -29.67 -6.51
C THR A 162 2.34 -28.50 -7.48
N ILE A 163 1.17 -27.98 -7.89
CA ILE A 163 1.06 -26.91 -8.89
C ILE A 163 0.64 -25.60 -8.20
N PRO A 164 1.38 -24.49 -8.42
CA PRO A 164 1.01 -23.20 -7.90
C PRO A 164 -0.27 -22.69 -8.57
N LYS A 165 -1.14 -22.11 -7.77
CA LYS A 165 -2.39 -21.48 -8.23
C LYS A 165 -2.37 -20.01 -7.85
N VAL A 166 -2.98 -19.17 -8.68
CA VAL A 166 -3.13 -17.73 -8.42
C VAL A 166 -4.47 -17.45 -7.77
N TYR A 167 -4.42 -16.73 -6.66
CA TYR A 167 -5.60 -16.33 -5.91
C TYR A 167 -5.73 -14.81 -5.91
N LEU A 168 -6.98 -14.34 -5.91
CA LEU A 168 -7.37 -12.98 -5.64
C LEU A 168 -8.06 -12.94 -4.28
N LEU A 169 -7.50 -12.20 -3.35
CA LEU A 169 -8.03 -11.99 -2.00
C LEU A 169 -8.62 -10.59 -1.91
N ASP A 170 -9.86 -10.48 -1.49
CA ASP A 170 -10.48 -9.23 -1.08
C ASP A 170 -10.17 -9.01 0.41
N ILE A 171 -9.56 -7.86 0.75
CA ILE A 171 -9.04 -7.60 2.10
C ILE A 171 -10.17 -7.32 3.10
N GLU A 172 -11.25 -6.70 2.65
CA GLU A 172 -12.38 -6.33 3.52
C GLU A 172 -13.20 -7.55 3.89
N THR A 173 -13.55 -8.35 2.88
CA THR A 173 -14.43 -9.52 3.07
C THR A 173 -13.67 -10.78 3.45
N GLY A 174 -12.34 -10.84 3.21
CA GLY A 174 -11.52 -12.04 3.36
C GLY A 174 -11.81 -13.10 2.29
N GLN A 175 -12.65 -12.81 1.29
CA GLN A 175 -13.01 -13.74 0.22
C GLN A 175 -11.81 -14.03 -0.67
N GLN A 176 -11.54 -15.31 -0.91
CA GLN A 176 -10.45 -15.78 -1.76
C GLN A 176 -11.02 -16.47 -3.01
N ASN A 177 -10.70 -15.96 -4.17
CA ASN A 177 -11.12 -16.50 -5.44
C ASN A 177 -9.92 -17.08 -6.21
N LEU A 178 -10.03 -18.32 -6.69
CA LEU A 178 -9.07 -18.89 -7.64
C LEU A 178 -9.27 -18.21 -8.99
N ILE A 179 -8.26 -17.49 -9.47
CA ILE A 179 -8.36 -16.72 -10.73
C ILE A 179 -7.56 -17.36 -11.88
N GLY A 180 -6.74 -18.38 -11.60
CA GLY A 180 -5.99 -19.07 -12.62
C GLY A 180 -5.79 -20.53 -12.23
N ASN A 181 -6.37 -21.43 -13.01
CA ASN A 181 -6.10 -22.86 -12.95
C ASN A 181 -5.35 -23.27 -14.22
N PHE A 182 -4.11 -22.81 -14.32
CA PHE A 182 -3.23 -23.16 -15.43
C PHE A 182 -2.60 -24.52 -15.16
N PRO A 183 -2.58 -25.43 -16.13
CA PRO A 183 -2.01 -26.78 -15.94
C PRO A 183 -0.48 -26.78 -15.77
N GLY A 184 0.20 -25.69 -16.12
CA GLY A 184 1.63 -25.49 -15.91
C GLY A 184 1.94 -24.52 -14.79
N MET A 185 3.24 -24.18 -14.66
CA MET A 185 3.71 -23.28 -13.63
C MET A 185 3.39 -21.81 -13.97
N THR A 186 2.75 -21.11 -13.05
CA THR A 186 2.44 -19.68 -13.17
C THR A 186 3.32 -18.89 -12.22
N PHE A 187 3.81 -17.74 -12.68
CA PHE A 187 4.66 -16.85 -11.86
C PHE A 187 3.94 -15.54 -11.58
N ALA A 188 4.29 -14.94 -10.47
CA ALA A 188 3.90 -13.66 -9.88
C ALA A 188 3.00 -12.77 -10.76
N PRO A 189 1.69 -12.76 -10.52
CA PRO A 189 0.78 -11.89 -11.25
C PRO A 189 1.04 -10.42 -10.92
N VAL A 190 0.90 -9.53 -11.91
CA VAL A 190 1.04 -8.08 -11.77
C VAL A 190 -0.22 -7.40 -12.28
N PHE A 191 -0.80 -6.52 -11.47
CA PHE A 191 -1.97 -5.75 -11.86
C PHE A 191 -1.63 -4.68 -12.92
N SER A 192 -2.58 -4.43 -13.81
CA SER A 192 -2.58 -3.22 -14.62
C SER A 192 -2.80 -1.97 -13.75
N PRO A 193 -2.35 -0.78 -14.18
CA PRO A 193 -2.54 0.47 -13.42
C PRO A 193 -4.00 0.78 -13.08
N ASP A 194 -4.93 0.38 -13.95
CA ASP A 194 -6.39 0.53 -13.75
C ASP A 194 -7.01 -0.58 -12.89
N SER A 195 -6.21 -1.55 -12.45
CA SER A 195 -6.63 -2.71 -11.65
C SER A 195 -7.68 -3.63 -12.31
N GLN A 196 -7.86 -3.54 -13.64
CA GLN A 196 -8.85 -4.35 -14.36
C GLN A 196 -8.26 -5.64 -14.92
N LYS A 197 -6.93 -5.72 -15.03
CA LYS A 197 -6.23 -6.83 -15.66
C LYS A 197 -5.05 -7.31 -14.83
N LEU A 198 -4.57 -8.52 -15.15
CA LEU A 198 -3.34 -9.09 -14.60
C LEU A 198 -2.45 -9.59 -15.73
N LEU A 199 -1.15 -9.33 -15.62
CA LEU A 199 -0.13 -10.04 -16.37
C LEU A 199 0.32 -11.27 -15.59
N LEU A 200 0.51 -12.35 -16.31
CA LEU A 200 0.94 -13.66 -15.79
C LEU A 200 2.03 -14.22 -16.69
N SER A 201 3.06 -14.82 -16.11
CA SER A 201 3.97 -15.69 -16.84
C SER A 201 3.50 -17.13 -16.66
N TYR A 202 3.20 -17.80 -17.77
CA TYR A 202 2.73 -19.19 -17.74
C TYR A 202 3.68 -20.09 -18.49
N ALA A 203 4.22 -21.10 -17.77
CA ALA A 203 5.14 -22.08 -18.30
C ALA A 203 4.40 -23.37 -18.66
N ASN A 204 4.57 -23.83 -19.90
CA ASN A 204 4.08 -25.09 -20.39
C ASN A 204 5.08 -25.70 -21.40
N ASP A 205 5.37 -27.00 -21.27
CA ASP A 205 6.25 -27.75 -22.18
C ASP A 205 7.63 -27.09 -22.44
N GLY A 206 8.25 -26.60 -21.36
CA GLY A 206 9.58 -25.97 -21.43
C GLY A 206 9.61 -24.53 -21.98
N LYS A 207 8.46 -23.97 -22.31
CA LYS A 207 8.30 -22.60 -22.81
C LYS A 207 7.53 -21.76 -21.78
N THR A 208 7.87 -20.50 -21.66
CA THR A 208 7.12 -19.56 -20.81
C THR A 208 6.68 -18.38 -21.63
N ASN A 209 5.41 -18.03 -21.55
CA ASN A 209 4.86 -16.91 -22.28
C ASN A 209 4.07 -15.99 -21.33
N ILE A 210 3.97 -14.72 -21.73
CA ILE A 210 3.20 -13.71 -21.02
C ILE A 210 1.74 -13.77 -21.47
N TYR A 211 0.85 -13.75 -20.50
CA TYR A 211 -0.60 -13.68 -20.70
C TYR A 211 -1.18 -12.47 -19.97
N GLU A 212 -2.19 -11.87 -20.56
CA GLU A 212 -3.02 -10.84 -19.95
C GLU A 212 -4.39 -11.44 -19.61
N MET A 213 -4.80 -11.35 -18.36
CA MET A 213 -6.11 -11.81 -17.89
C MET A 213 -7.00 -10.63 -17.53
N ASP A 214 -8.21 -10.61 -18.03
CA ASP A 214 -9.28 -9.69 -17.64
C ASP A 214 -9.92 -10.18 -16.32
N LEU A 215 -9.92 -9.35 -15.28
CA LEU A 215 -10.40 -9.70 -13.94
C LEU A 215 -11.93 -9.76 -13.81
N ARG A 216 -12.66 -9.23 -14.77
CA ARG A 216 -14.12 -9.31 -14.79
C ARG A 216 -14.61 -10.63 -15.38
N THR A 217 -13.92 -11.11 -16.41
CA THR A 217 -14.30 -12.32 -17.17
C THR A 217 -13.47 -13.53 -16.86
N TYR A 218 -12.31 -13.34 -16.21
CA TYR A 218 -11.25 -14.35 -15.98
C TYR A 218 -10.72 -15.01 -17.28
N LYS A 219 -10.92 -14.36 -18.42
CA LYS A 219 -10.37 -14.83 -19.69
C LYS A 219 -8.93 -14.32 -19.84
N ALA A 220 -8.03 -15.26 -20.18
CA ALA A 220 -6.64 -14.95 -20.44
C ALA A 220 -6.37 -14.89 -21.96
N LYS A 221 -5.66 -13.85 -22.39
CA LYS A 221 -5.16 -13.67 -23.75
C LYS A 221 -3.64 -13.81 -23.75
N ARG A 222 -3.08 -14.61 -24.63
CA ARG A 222 -1.64 -14.73 -24.82
C ARG A 222 -1.09 -13.45 -25.46
N ILE A 223 -0.05 -12.88 -24.86
CA ILE A 223 0.63 -11.67 -25.35
C ILE A 223 1.89 -12.03 -26.14
N THR A 224 2.75 -12.89 -25.59
CA THR A 224 3.94 -13.35 -26.30
C THR A 224 3.74 -14.74 -26.86
N ASN A 225 4.32 -14.99 -28.05
CA ASN A 225 4.27 -16.28 -28.75
C ASN A 225 5.68 -16.67 -29.19
N SER A 226 6.51 -17.06 -28.23
CA SER A 226 7.88 -17.45 -28.47
C SER A 226 8.15 -18.86 -27.97
N ASN A 227 9.26 -19.45 -28.41
CA ASN A 227 9.81 -20.68 -27.83
C ASN A 227 10.76 -20.41 -26.66
N ALA A 228 10.91 -19.14 -26.30
CA ALA A 228 11.77 -18.65 -25.23
C ALA A 228 11.07 -18.72 -23.87
N ILE A 229 11.83 -18.37 -22.83
CA ILE A 229 11.36 -18.20 -21.46
C ILE A 229 11.07 -16.71 -21.24
N ASP A 230 9.81 -16.28 -21.45
CA ASP A 230 9.34 -14.93 -21.22
C ASP A 230 8.76 -14.82 -19.80
N THR A 231 9.38 -14.00 -18.92
CA THR A 231 9.03 -13.93 -17.48
C THR A 231 9.02 -12.51 -16.93
N SER A 232 8.50 -12.39 -15.71
CA SER A 232 8.53 -11.14 -14.92
C SER A 232 7.97 -9.91 -15.65
N PRO A 233 6.74 -10.00 -16.20
CA PRO A 233 6.14 -8.88 -16.90
C PRO A 233 5.80 -7.74 -15.94
N SER A 234 5.83 -6.50 -16.45
CA SER A 234 5.34 -5.32 -15.76
C SER A 234 4.70 -4.36 -16.76
N TYR A 235 3.64 -3.67 -16.33
CA TYR A 235 3.05 -2.60 -17.12
C TYR A 235 3.86 -1.30 -16.98
N SER A 236 3.85 -0.47 -18.03
CA SER A 236 4.17 0.96 -17.90
C SER A 236 3.15 1.67 -17.02
N PRO A 237 3.48 2.82 -16.40
CA PRO A 237 2.56 3.57 -15.57
C PRO A 237 1.25 3.97 -16.26
N ASP A 238 1.27 4.18 -17.56
CA ASP A 238 0.10 4.50 -18.38
C ASP A 238 -0.66 3.26 -18.90
N GLY A 239 -0.17 2.05 -18.58
CA GLY A 239 -0.78 0.78 -18.96
C GLY A 239 -0.69 0.42 -20.45
N LYS A 240 0.04 1.19 -21.27
CA LYS A 240 0.08 1.00 -22.73
C LYS A 240 1.18 0.07 -23.20
N GLN A 241 2.22 -0.10 -22.40
CA GLN A 241 3.37 -0.94 -22.70
C GLN A 241 3.58 -2.00 -21.64
N ILE A 242 4.25 -3.07 -22.02
CA ILE A 242 4.63 -4.19 -21.14
C ILE A 242 6.12 -4.44 -21.35
N VAL A 243 6.88 -4.43 -20.25
CA VAL A 243 8.27 -4.86 -20.20
C VAL A 243 8.34 -6.26 -19.59
N PHE A 244 9.20 -7.12 -20.06
CA PHE A 244 9.41 -8.46 -19.54
C PHE A 244 10.84 -8.96 -19.84
N ASN A 245 11.27 -10.00 -19.12
CA ASN A 245 12.54 -10.69 -19.38
C ASN A 245 12.34 -11.80 -20.40
N SER A 246 13.31 -12.00 -21.29
CA SER A 246 13.29 -13.07 -22.28
C SER A 246 14.70 -13.60 -22.55
N ASP A 247 14.83 -14.90 -22.78
CA ASP A 247 16.08 -15.55 -23.19
C ASP A 247 16.19 -15.77 -24.70
N ARG A 248 15.29 -15.18 -25.51
CA ARG A 248 15.24 -15.35 -26.98
C ARG A 248 16.53 -14.94 -27.71
N GLY A 249 17.40 -14.17 -27.10
CA GLY A 249 18.71 -13.80 -27.62
C GLY A 249 19.86 -14.69 -27.14
N GLY A 250 19.56 -15.84 -26.51
CA GLY A 250 20.55 -16.75 -25.93
C GLY A 250 21.08 -16.33 -24.55
N CYS A 251 20.61 -15.21 -24.03
CA CYS A 251 20.88 -14.68 -22.70
C CYS A 251 19.62 -13.99 -22.20
N LEU A 252 19.38 -13.94 -20.88
CA LEU A 252 18.26 -13.18 -20.32
C LEU A 252 18.45 -11.68 -20.62
N LEU A 253 17.68 -11.18 -21.57
CA LEU A 253 17.67 -9.79 -21.98
C LEU A 253 16.34 -9.14 -21.59
N TYR A 254 16.42 -7.84 -21.27
CA TYR A 254 15.24 -7.01 -21.11
C TYR A 254 14.74 -6.59 -22.50
N THR A 255 13.46 -6.81 -22.77
CA THR A 255 12.80 -6.36 -23.99
C THR A 255 11.58 -5.54 -23.65
N SER A 256 11.39 -4.46 -24.33
CA SER A 256 10.23 -3.58 -24.23
C SER A 256 9.28 -3.80 -25.40
#